data_5940ca9a0f859da0e9531e225bda729d
#
_entry.id   5940ca9a0f859da0e9531e225bda729d
#
_cell.length_a   1.000
_cell.length_b   1.000
_cell.length_c   1.000
_cell.angle_alpha   90.00
_cell.angle_beta   90.00
_cell.angle_gamma   90.00
#
_symmetry.space_group_name_H-M   'P 1'
#
loop_
_entity.id
_entity.type
_entity.pdbx_description
1 polymer ?
#
loop_
_entity_poly.entity_id
_entity_poly.type
_entity_poly.pdbx_seq_one_letter_code
_entity_poly.pdbx_strand_id
1 'polypeptide(L)'
;MGKVIGIDLGTTNSCIAIMDGSQPKVVENTEGARTTPSIVAFVEDEKLVGQPAKRQAVTNPDNTVFAVKRLIGRPLKDKHIQKDIKNIPYSLVDGGNGDAWVEANNDKFSPSQISAFILQKMKETAEAYLGEAVDQAVITVPAYFNDAQRQATKDAGKIAGLEVLRIINEPTAAALAYGLDKKEARTIAVYDLGGGTFDVTILEIDDGLFEVKSTNGDTYLGGEDFDMRIVDYLAEEFKKENGVDLKKDKMALQRLKEAAEKAKIELSSSQQTEINQPFISMDPNGGQPLHMVLKLTRSKLESLVADLIKQSL
;
A
#
# COMPACT_ATOMS: atom_id res chain seq x y z
N MET A 1 7.46 -28.40 13.92
CA MET A 1 7.67 -27.55 12.73
C MET A 1 6.99 -26.23 13.02
N GLY A 2 7.70 -25.09 12.87
CA GLY A 2 7.10 -23.78 13.03
C GLY A 2 5.96 -23.54 12.06
N LYS A 3 5.08 -22.61 12.40
CA LYS A 3 3.97 -22.22 11.49
C LYS A 3 4.52 -21.41 10.34
N VAL A 4 4.05 -21.71 9.15
CA VAL A 4 4.35 -20.97 7.92
C VAL A 4 3.20 -20.03 7.62
N ILE A 5 3.50 -18.76 7.39
CA ILE A 5 2.52 -17.77 6.95
C ILE A 5 2.79 -17.32 5.51
N GLY A 6 1.74 -16.98 4.79
CA GLY A 6 1.84 -16.25 3.52
C GLY A 6 1.77 -14.76 3.76
N ILE A 7 2.68 -14.00 3.19
CA ILE A 7 2.68 -12.54 3.26
C ILE A 7 2.65 -11.96 1.86
N ASP A 8 1.64 -11.16 1.58
CA ASP A 8 1.65 -10.22 0.47
C ASP A 8 2.20 -8.89 0.96
N LEU A 9 3.46 -8.60 0.59
CA LEU A 9 4.15 -7.37 0.96
C LEU A 9 3.88 -6.30 -0.11
N GLY A 10 2.71 -5.68 -0.07
CA GLY A 10 2.29 -4.70 -1.08
C GLY A 10 2.96 -3.33 -0.94
N THR A 11 2.96 -2.55 -2.01
CA THR A 11 3.49 -1.17 -2.04
C THR A 11 2.73 -0.26 -1.08
N THR A 12 1.41 -0.37 -1.05
CA THR A 12 0.51 0.46 -0.24
C THR A 12 -0.03 -0.29 0.97
N ASN A 13 -0.46 -1.53 0.79
CA ASN A 13 -1.01 -2.37 1.84
C ASN A 13 -0.40 -3.76 1.80
N SER A 14 -0.21 -4.35 2.98
CA SER A 14 0.23 -5.74 3.13
C SER A 14 -0.86 -6.58 3.77
N CYS A 15 -0.88 -7.88 3.48
CA CYS A 15 -1.78 -8.79 4.16
C CYS A 15 -1.07 -10.12 4.50
N ILE A 16 -1.66 -10.85 5.45
CA ILE A 16 -1.19 -12.18 5.85
C ILE A 16 -2.30 -13.21 5.71
N ALA A 17 -1.88 -14.41 5.36
CA ALA A 17 -2.74 -15.58 5.33
C ALA A 17 -2.06 -16.76 6.01
N ILE A 18 -2.87 -17.60 6.59
CA ILE A 18 -2.48 -18.87 7.22
C ILE A 18 -3.26 -20.00 6.58
N MET A 19 -2.79 -21.24 6.78
CA MET A 19 -3.59 -22.42 6.50
C MET A 19 -4.43 -22.77 7.73
N ASP A 20 -5.76 -22.72 7.58
CA ASP A 20 -6.74 -23.20 8.56
C ASP A 20 -7.27 -24.55 8.06
N GLY A 21 -6.67 -25.63 8.57
CA GLY A 21 -6.83 -26.98 7.96
C GLY A 21 -6.27 -27.00 6.55
N SER A 22 -7.13 -27.27 5.56
CA SER A 22 -6.77 -27.32 4.13
C SER A 22 -7.12 -26.04 3.36
N GLN A 23 -7.66 -25.01 4.02
CA GLN A 23 -8.11 -23.78 3.38
C GLN A 23 -7.21 -22.59 3.78
N PRO A 24 -6.83 -21.72 2.83
CA PRO A 24 -6.17 -20.49 3.15
C PRO A 24 -7.15 -19.50 3.80
N LYS A 25 -6.70 -18.81 4.83
CA LYS A 25 -7.48 -17.81 5.56
C LYS A 25 -6.67 -16.54 5.74
N VAL A 26 -7.20 -15.42 5.28
CA VAL A 26 -6.64 -14.09 5.55
C VAL A 26 -6.92 -13.72 7.00
N VAL A 27 -5.89 -13.27 7.71
CA VAL A 27 -5.98 -12.89 9.14
C VAL A 27 -6.27 -11.41 9.25
N GLU A 28 -7.21 -11.06 10.13
CA GLU A 28 -7.49 -9.66 10.50
C GLU A 28 -6.44 -9.15 11.48
N ASN A 29 -6.04 -7.90 11.31
CA ASN A 29 -5.11 -7.23 12.21
C ASN A 29 -5.83 -6.74 13.49
N THR A 30 -5.09 -6.12 14.40
CA THR A 30 -5.62 -5.61 15.68
C THR A 30 -6.67 -4.52 15.51
N GLU A 31 -6.72 -3.87 14.35
CA GLU A 31 -7.74 -2.87 13.99
C GLU A 31 -8.97 -3.50 13.31
N GLY A 32 -9.03 -4.83 13.17
CA GLY A 32 -10.13 -5.57 12.53
C GLY A 32 -10.10 -5.49 10.99
N ALA A 33 -9.00 -5.02 10.40
CA ALA A 33 -8.84 -4.95 8.95
C ALA A 33 -8.05 -6.15 8.42
N ARG A 34 -8.36 -6.59 7.21
CA ARG A 34 -7.66 -7.70 6.53
C ARG A 34 -6.36 -7.26 5.84
N THR A 35 -6.14 -5.96 5.74
CA THR A 35 -4.92 -5.37 5.20
C THR A 35 -4.33 -4.39 6.20
N THR A 36 -3.02 -4.26 6.20
CA THR A 36 -2.26 -3.31 7.03
C THR A 36 -1.51 -2.37 6.10
N PRO A 37 -1.63 -1.04 6.25
CA PRO A 37 -0.85 -0.10 5.46
C PRO A 37 0.65 -0.37 5.54
N SER A 38 1.33 -0.39 4.40
CA SER A 38 2.79 -0.57 4.29
C SER A 38 3.52 0.75 4.59
N ILE A 39 3.27 1.30 5.78
CA ILE A 39 3.74 2.61 6.22
C ILE A 39 4.42 2.47 7.58
N VAL A 40 5.54 3.16 7.74
CA VAL A 40 6.31 3.25 8.99
C VAL A 40 6.51 4.72 9.34
N ALA A 41 6.15 5.14 10.53
CA ALA A 41 6.42 6.48 11.04
C ALA A 41 7.35 6.42 12.25
N PHE A 42 8.29 7.35 12.31
CA PHE A 42 9.21 7.52 13.43
C PHE A 42 8.76 8.75 14.23
N VAL A 43 8.50 8.56 15.51
CA VAL A 43 8.01 9.60 16.42
C VAL A 43 8.84 9.53 17.70
N GLU A 44 9.69 10.52 17.92
CA GLU A 44 10.62 10.51 19.05
C GLU A 44 11.42 9.19 19.08
N ASP A 45 11.24 8.39 20.13
CA ASP A 45 11.93 7.09 20.31
C ASP A 45 11.07 5.89 19.88
N GLU A 46 9.87 6.14 19.29
CA GLU A 46 8.93 5.09 18.91
C GLU A 46 8.83 4.90 17.39
N LYS A 47 8.53 3.68 16.98
CA LYS A 47 8.17 3.33 15.60
C LYS A 47 6.71 2.91 15.55
N LEU A 48 5.96 3.58 14.69
CA LEU A 48 4.58 3.19 14.39
C LEU A 48 4.54 2.48 13.04
N VAL A 49 3.75 1.43 12.91
CA VAL A 49 3.60 0.67 11.67
C VAL A 49 2.12 0.47 11.37
N GLY A 50 1.76 0.58 10.09
CA GLY A 50 0.39 0.36 9.64
C GLY A 50 -0.51 1.59 9.83
N GLN A 51 -1.73 1.38 10.29
CA GLN A 51 -2.73 2.44 10.42
C GLN A 51 -2.32 3.58 11.35
N PRO A 52 -1.67 3.36 12.51
CA PRO A 52 -1.14 4.44 13.33
C PRO A 52 -0.14 5.33 12.60
N ALA A 53 0.76 4.73 11.79
CA ALA A 53 1.71 5.47 10.96
C ALA A 53 1.00 6.27 9.86
N LYS A 54 0.00 5.67 9.19
CA LYS A 54 -0.80 6.33 8.14
C LYS A 54 -1.48 7.60 8.64
N ARG A 55 -2.00 7.60 9.88
CA ARG A 55 -2.66 8.77 10.48
C ARG A 55 -1.72 9.95 10.68
N GLN A 56 -0.43 9.74 10.75
CA GLN A 56 0.57 10.79 10.91
C GLN A 56 1.18 11.29 9.61
N ALA A 57 0.91 10.64 8.49
CA ALA A 57 1.59 10.91 7.22
C ALA A 57 1.54 12.38 6.79
N VAL A 58 0.45 13.10 7.08
CA VAL A 58 0.31 14.53 6.71
C VAL A 58 0.91 15.47 7.77
N THR A 59 0.91 15.07 9.05
CA THR A 59 1.43 15.89 10.16
C THR A 59 2.91 15.68 10.43
N ASN A 60 3.44 14.50 10.09
CA ASN A 60 4.85 14.11 10.25
C ASN A 60 5.39 13.52 8.93
N PRO A 61 5.32 14.25 7.80
CA PRO A 61 5.64 13.72 6.47
C PRO A 61 7.11 13.31 6.33
N ASP A 62 8.03 14.08 6.91
CA ASP A 62 9.47 13.87 6.75
C ASP A 62 9.96 12.57 7.42
N ASN A 63 9.23 12.09 8.44
CA ASN A 63 9.56 10.89 9.20
C ASN A 63 8.54 9.76 9.00
N THR A 64 7.67 9.87 8.00
CA THR A 64 6.68 8.85 7.65
C THR A 64 7.00 8.27 6.29
N VAL A 65 7.46 7.02 6.30
CA VAL A 65 7.95 6.30 5.12
C VAL A 65 6.85 5.39 4.57
N PHE A 66 6.56 5.55 3.30
CA PHE A 66 5.60 4.72 2.55
C PHE A 66 6.17 4.38 1.16
N ALA A 67 5.52 3.49 0.43
CA ALA A 67 5.92 3.04 -0.91
C ALA A 67 7.38 2.53 -0.98
N VAL A 68 7.95 2.06 0.12
CA VAL A 68 9.35 1.60 0.23
C VAL A 68 9.67 0.46 -0.74
N LYS A 69 8.67 -0.32 -1.14
CA LYS A 69 8.81 -1.38 -2.14
C LYS A 69 9.35 -0.89 -3.49
N ARG A 70 9.11 0.39 -3.84
CA ARG A 70 9.66 1.02 -5.05
C ARG A 70 11.19 1.24 -4.94
N LEU A 71 11.72 1.34 -3.71
CA LEU A 71 13.13 1.62 -3.44
C LEU A 71 13.97 0.36 -3.28
N ILE A 72 13.33 -0.78 -2.93
CA ILE A 72 14.02 -2.00 -2.53
C ILE A 72 14.91 -2.53 -3.66
N GLY A 73 16.19 -2.82 -3.33
CA GLY A 73 17.17 -3.36 -4.28
C GLY A 73 17.53 -2.42 -5.43
N ARG A 74 17.34 -1.09 -5.28
CA ARG A 74 17.64 -0.10 -6.33
C ARG A 74 18.71 0.88 -5.92
N PRO A 75 19.62 1.23 -6.86
CA PRO A 75 20.59 2.31 -6.66
C PRO A 75 19.88 3.68 -6.58
N LEU A 76 20.43 4.60 -5.77
CA LEU A 76 19.90 5.97 -5.64
C LEU A 76 19.86 6.72 -6.99
N LYS A 77 20.78 6.42 -7.91
CA LYS A 77 20.84 7.02 -9.25
C LYS A 77 19.89 6.38 -10.27
N ASP A 78 19.10 5.37 -9.89
CA ASP A 78 18.10 4.75 -10.76
C ASP A 78 17.08 5.79 -11.24
N LYS A 79 16.70 5.71 -12.52
CA LYS A 79 15.76 6.68 -13.14
C LYS A 79 14.38 6.70 -12.46
N HIS A 80 13.92 5.55 -11.98
CA HIS A 80 12.66 5.46 -11.24
C HIS A 80 12.79 6.16 -9.89
N ILE A 81 13.89 5.90 -9.14
CA ILE A 81 14.16 6.57 -7.87
C ILE A 81 14.22 8.09 -8.04
N GLN A 82 14.86 8.59 -9.11
CA GLN A 82 14.94 10.02 -9.39
C GLN A 82 13.57 10.68 -9.70
N LYS A 83 12.58 9.90 -10.13
CA LYS A 83 11.20 10.37 -10.23
C LYS A 83 10.53 10.37 -8.85
N ASP A 84 10.72 9.31 -8.06
CA ASP A 84 10.13 9.17 -6.73
C ASP A 84 10.59 10.28 -5.77
N ILE A 85 11.87 10.67 -5.78
CA ILE A 85 12.41 11.77 -4.96
C ILE A 85 11.58 13.07 -5.05
N LYS A 86 10.96 13.33 -6.19
CA LYS A 86 10.15 14.55 -6.40
C LYS A 86 8.75 14.47 -5.79
N ASN A 87 8.30 13.26 -5.49
CA ASN A 87 6.92 12.98 -5.11
C ASN A 87 6.77 12.50 -3.66
N ILE A 88 7.88 12.10 -3.02
CA ILE A 88 7.89 11.66 -1.62
C ILE A 88 8.31 12.82 -0.70
N PRO A 89 7.73 12.91 0.51
CA PRO A 89 8.06 13.96 1.46
C PRO A 89 9.32 13.68 2.28
N TYR A 90 9.69 12.42 2.46
CA TYR A 90 10.87 12.00 3.22
C TYR A 90 12.14 12.00 2.35
N SER A 91 13.30 12.08 2.98
CA SER A 91 14.59 12.18 2.28
C SER A 91 15.12 10.81 1.84
N LEU A 92 15.69 10.76 0.63
CA LEU A 92 16.49 9.63 0.16
C LEU A 92 17.96 10.00 0.16
N VAL A 93 18.80 9.10 0.66
CA VAL A 93 20.24 9.26 0.82
C VAL A 93 20.99 8.06 0.26
N ASP A 94 22.30 8.22 0.03
CA ASP A 94 23.18 7.11 -0.32
C ASP A 94 23.45 6.24 0.92
N GLY A 95 23.23 4.93 0.78
CA GLY A 95 23.52 3.93 1.81
C GLY A 95 25.01 3.64 2.04
N GLY A 96 25.92 4.32 1.31
CA GLY A 96 27.36 4.10 1.36
C GLY A 96 27.88 3.14 0.29
N ASN A 97 27.00 2.42 -0.37
CA ASN A 97 27.29 1.51 -1.49
C ASN A 97 26.61 1.93 -2.80
N GLY A 98 25.98 3.12 -2.82
CA GLY A 98 25.21 3.63 -3.94
C GLY A 98 23.73 3.28 -3.95
N ASP A 99 23.23 2.46 -3.02
CA ASP A 99 21.83 2.11 -2.90
C ASP A 99 21.00 3.26 -2.32
N ALA A 100 19.73 3.31 -2.71
CA ALA A 100 18.76 4.27 -2.18
C ALA A 100 18.36 3.87 -0.75
N TRP A 101 18.72 4.69 0.23
CA TRP A 101 18.31 4.56 1.62
C TRP A 101 17.38 5.70 2.01
N VAL A 102 16.56 5.47 3.03
CA VAL A 102 15.67 6.48 3.61
C VAL A 102 16.34 7.13 4.80
N GLU A 103 16.22 8.45 4.91
CA GLU A 103 16.57 9.18 6.12
C GLU A 103 15.30 9.61 6.85
N ALA A 104 15.14 9.21 8.10
CA ALA A 104 14.03 9.56 8.96
C ALA A 104 14.50 9.62 10.41
N ASN A 105 14.03 10.61 11.18
CA ASN A 105 14.37 10.83 12.59
C ASN A 105 15.91 10.90 12.82
N ASN A 106 16.64 11.53 11.89
CA ASN A 106 18.10 11.65 11.86
C ASN A 106 18.89 10.34 11.72
N ASP A 107 18.19 9.23 11.45
CA ASP A 107 18.79 7.92 11.18
C ASP A 107 18.62 7.51 9.72
N LYS A 108 19.47 6.60 9.25
CA LYS A 108 19.41 6.06 7.89
C LYS A 108 18.98 4.61 7.91
N PHE A 109 17.97 4.30 7.10
CA PHE A 109 17.40 2.97 6.99
C PHE A 109 17.46 2.47 5.55
N SER A 110 17.94 1.24 5.37
CA SER A 110 17.78 0.57 4.08
C SER A 110 16.29 0.25 3.80
N PRO A 111 15.86 0.18 2.54
CA PRO A 111 14.51 -0.27 2.21
C PRO A 111 14.16 -1.64 2.80
N SER A 112 15.15 -2.54 2.92
CA SER A 112 14.97 -3.84 3.58
C SER A 112 14.68 -3.70 5.08
N GLN A 113 15.30 -2.75 5.79
CA GLN A 113 14.99 -2.49 7.21
C GLN A 113 13.58 -1.92 7.39
N ILE A 114 13.17 -0.96 6.56
CA ILE A 114 11.80 -0.42 6.59
C ILE A 114 10.78 -1.54 6.28
N SER A 115 11.04 -2.35 5.25
CA SER A 115 10.19 -3.50 4.92
C SER A 115 10.14 -4.52 6.06
N ALA A 116 11.26 -4.71 6.78
CA ALA A 116 11.32 -5.59 7.94
C ALA A 116 10.41 -5.14 9.08
N PHE A 117 10.25 -3.84 9.33
CA PHE A 117 9.29 -3.34 10.33
C PHE A 117 7.85 -3.69 9.94
N ILE A 118 7.51 -3.61 8.66
CA ILE A 118 6.20 -4.04 8.16
C ILE A 118 6.03 -5.56 8.35
N LEU A 119 7.05 -6.35 7.98
CA LEU A 119 7.02 -7.81 8.15
C LEU A 119 6.96 -8.24 9.62
N GLN A 120 7.61 -7.51 10.53
CA GLN A 120 7.48 -7.72 11.98
C GLN A 120 6.04 -7.52 12.44
N LYS A 121 5.38 -6.45 11.99
CA LYS A 121 3.95 -6.21 12.27
C LYS A 121 3.06 -7.33 11.73
N MET A 122 3.37 -7.86 10.53
CA MET A 122 2.66 -9.01 9.97
C MET A 122 2.86 -10.28 10.82
N LYS A 123 4.10 -10.53 11.25
CA LYS A 123 4.45 -11.65 12.15
C LYS A 123 3.68 -11.53 13.47
N GLU A 124 3.74 -10.38 14.15
CA GLU A 124 3.03 -10.12 15.40
C GLU A 124 1.51 -10.34 15.26
N THR A 125 0.94 -9.92 14.15
CA THR A 125 -0.48 -10.12 13.86
C THR A 125 -0.82 -11.61 13.73
N ALA A 126 0.04 -12.37 13.03
CA ALA A 126 -0.14 -13.81 12.89
C ALA A 126 0.00 -14.54 14.24
N GLU A 127 1.03 -14.19 15.03
CA GLU A 127 1.27 -14.76 16.36
C GLU A 127 0.12 -14.48 17.34
N ALA A 128 -0.41 -13.25 17.31
CA ALA A 128 -1.57 -12.88 18.13
C ALA A 128 -2.82 -13.68 17.75
N TYR A 129 -3.02 -13.94 16.45
CA TYR A 129 -4.14 -14.74 15.97
C TYR A 129 -3.98 -16.23 16.31
N LEU A 130 -2.77 -16.78 16.11
CA LEU A 130 -2.50 -18.21 16.30
C LEU A 130 -2.28 -18.60 17.77
N GLY A 131 -1.88 -17.65 18.62
CA GLY A 131 -1.48 -17.91 20.00
C GLY A 131 -0.15 -18.65 20.14
N GLU A 132 0.66 -18.71 19.08
CA GLU A 132 1.97 -19.37 19.04
C GLU A 132 2.96 -18.61 18.15
N ALA A 133 4.25 -18.86 18.35
CA ALA A 133 5.32 -18.20 17.58
C ALA A 133 5.30 -18.59 16.09
N VAL A 134 5.61 -17.62 15.23
CA VAL A 134 5.73 -17.76 13.79
C VAL A 134 7.17 -17.45 13.38
N ASP A 135 7.83 -18.39 12.73
CA ASP A 135 9.24 -18.29 12.33
C ASP A 135 9.48 -18.45 10.82
N GLN A 136 8.44 -18.84 10.05
CA GLN A 136 8.58 -19.13 8.63
C GLN A 136 7.55 -18.37 7.79
N ALA A 137 7.96 -17.92 6.59
CA ALA A 137 7.07 -17.22 5.68
C ALA A 137 7.33 -17.55 4.20
N VAL A 138 6.26 -17.44 3.40
CA VAL A 138 6.32 -17.28 1.95
C VAL A 138 5.92 -15.84 1.66
N ILE A 139 6.73 -15.08 0.89
CA ILE A 139 6.50 -13.67 0.60
C ILE A 139 6.33 -13.47 -0.89
N THR A 140 5.37 -12.63 -1.30
CA THR A 140 5.15 -12.30 -2.70
C THR A 140 5.97 -11.09 -3.15
N VAL A 141 6.31 -11.07 -4.44
CA VAL A 141 6.97 -9.93 -5.12
C VAL A 141 6.40 -9.78 -6.52
N PRO A 142 6.46 -8.57 -7.13
CA PRO A 142 6.10 -8.38 -8.53
C PRO A 142 6.89 -9.29 -9.46
N ALA A 143 6.27 -9.72 -10.57
CA ALA A 143 6.91 -10.62 -11.53
C ALA A 143 8.17 -10.04 -12.18
N TYR A 144 8.22 -8.70 -12.33
CA TYR A 144 9.36 -7.98 -12.91
C TYR A 144 10.54 -7.73 -11.94
N PHE A 145 10.41 -8.09 -10.66
CA PHE A 145 11.53 -7.93 -9.71
C PHE A 145 12.74 -8.75 -10.17
N ASN A 146 13.88 -8.07 -10.21
CA ASN A 146 15.17 -8.71 -10.47
C ASN A 146 15.72 -9.44 -9.23
N ASP A 147 16.83 -10.15 -9.38
CA ASP A 147 17.43 -10.95 -8.31
C ASP A 147 17.83 -10.10 -7.10
N ALA A 148 18.34 -8.88 -7.31
CA ALA A 148 18.72 -7.98 -6.22
C ALA A 148 17.49 -7.57 -5.38
N GLN A 149 16.37 -7.25 -6.02
CA GLN A 149 15.12 -6.91 -5.35
C GLN A 149 14.50 -8.10 -4.61
N ARG A 150 14.56 -9.30 -5.20
CA ARG A 150 14.12 -10.56 -4.56
C ARG A 150 14.98 -10.88 -3.34
N GLN A 151 16.30 -10.75 -3.46
CA GLN A 151 17.22 -10.97 -2.35
C GLN A 151 16.99 -9.95 -1.23
N ALA A 152 16.85 -8.67 -1.56
CA ALA A 152 16.57 -7.62 -0.58
C ALA A 152 15.23 -7.83 0.17
N THR A 153 14.20 -8.38 -0.52
CA THR A 153 12.94 -8.78 0.11
C THR A 153 13.14 -9.97 1.06
N LYS A 154 13.97 -10.95 0.65
CA LYS A 154 14.33 -12.09 1.51
C LYS A 154 15.11 -11.65 2.74
N ASP A 155 16.03 -10.70 2.58
CA ASP A 155 16.80 -10.12 3.67
C ASP A 155 15.90 -9.34 4.64
N ALA A 156 14.89 -8.62 4.15
CA ALA A 156 13.89 -7.98 4.98
C ALA A 156 13.14 -8.99 5.87
N GLY A 157 12.76 -10.14 5.32
CA GLY A 157 12.17 -11.25 6.08
C GLY A 157 13.10 -11.75 7.18
N LYS A 158 14.38 -11.94 6.85
CA LYS A 158 15.39 -12.37 7.83
C LYS A 158 15.60 -11.34 8.95
N ILE A 159 15.63 -10.05 8.62
CA ILE A 159 15.73 -8.96 9.62
C ILE A 159 14.49 -8.96 10.53
N ALA A 160 13.31 -9.27 9.99
CA ALA A 160 12.06 -9.41 10.75
C ALA A 160 12.00 -10.69 11.62
N GLY A 161 13.02 -11.54 11.59
CA GLY A 161 13.07 -12.80 12.33
C GLY A 161 12.20 -13.90 11.70
N LEU A 162 12.09 -13.89 10.36
CA LEU A 162 11.38 -14.90 9.56
C LEU A 162 12.37 -15.66 8.67
N GLU A 163 12.29 -16.97 8.67
CA GLU A 163 12.89 -17.81 7.63
C GLU A 163 12.00 -17.72 6.38
N VAL A 164 12.49 -17.07 5.33
CA VAL A 164 11.75 -16.95 4.07
C VAL A 164 11.97 -18.21 3.25
N LEU A 165 10.97 -19.09 3.25
CA LEU A 165 11.02 -20.38 2.56
C LEU A 165 11.00 -20.20 1.03
N ARG A 166 10.17 -19.26 0.54
CA ARG A 166 10.06 -18.94 -0.88
C ARG A 166 9.68 -17.47 -1.10
N ILE A 167 10.16 -16.95 -2.23
CA ILE A 167 9.65 -15.74 -2.86
C ILE A 167 8.84 -16.19 -4.07
N ILE A 168 7.58 -15.73 -4.16
CA ILE A 168 6.62 -16.10 -5.22
C ILE A 168 6.19 -14.83 -5.96
N ASN A 169 5.97 -14.92 -7.27
CA ASN A 169 5.43 -13.81 -8.05
C ASN A 169 3.97 -13.53 -7.67
N GLU A 170 3.61 -12.28 -7.46
CA GLU A 170 2.25 -11.83 -7.12
C GLU A 170 1.19 -12.37 -8.11
N PRO A 171 1.37 -12.25 -9.44
CA PRO A 171 0.39 -12.79 -10.37
C PRO A 171 0.27 -14.31 -10.32
N THR A 172 1.35 -15.03 -9.98
CA THR A 172 1.30 -16.49 -9.77
C THR A 172 0.51 -16.82 -8.51
N ALA A 173 0.73 -16.10 -7.41
CA ALA A 173 -0.02 -16.27 -6.18
C ALA A 173 -1.52 -15.99 -6.38
N ALA A 174 -1.86 -14.93 -7.13
CA ALA A 174 -3.24 -14.60 -7.49
C ALA A 174 -3.90 -15.71 -8.32
N ALA A 175 -3.20 -16.25 -9.33
CA ALA A 175 -3.68 -17.34 -10.16
C ALA A 175 -3.93 -18.61 -9.33
N LEU A 176 -3.01 -18.97 -8.42
CA LEU A 176 -3.17 -20.10 -7.49
C LEU A 176 -4.38 -19.91 -6.57
N ALA A 177 -4.53 -18.70 -5.98
CA ALA A 177 -5.66 -18.39 -5.11
C ALA A 177 -7.02 -18.45 -5.82
N TYR A 178 -7.04 -18.17 -7.12
CA TYR A 178 -8.23 -18.31 -7.98
C TYR A 178 -8.52 -19.76 -8.38
N GLY A 179 -7.63 -20.70 -8.05
CA GLY A 179 -7.79 -22.13 -8.34
C GLY A 179 -7.42 -22.51 -9.77
N LEU A 180 -6.47 -21.82 -10.38
CA LEU A 180 -5.99 -22.08 -11.74
C LEU A 180 -4.81 -23.07 -11.79
N ASP A 181 -4.58 -23.83 -10.72
CA ASP A 181 -3.58 -24.88 -10.62
C ASP A 181 -3.98 -26.21 -11.30
N LYS A 182 -5.17 -26.24 -11.92
CA LYS A 182 -5.72 -27.44 -12.53
C LYS A 182 -5.10 -27.71 -13.92
N LYS A 183 -4.99 -28.99 -14.24
CA LYS A 183 -4.24 -29.65 -15.33
C LYS A 183 -4.49 -29.21 -16.79
N GLU A 184 -5.25 -28.19 -17.04
CA GLU A 184 -5.51 -27.72 -18.41
C GLU A 184 -4.54 -26.61 -18.78
N ALA A 185 -3.82 -26.81 -19.89
CA ALA A 185 -2.98 -25.75 -20.46
C ALA A 185 -3.83 -24.54 -20.84
N ARG A 186 -3.44 -23.35 -20.35
CA ARG A 186 -4.13 -22.10 -20.64
C ARG A 186 -3.23 -20.88 -20.53
N THR A 187 -3.55 -19.86 -21.27
CA THR A 187 -2.94 -18.53 -21.13
C THR A 187 -3.95 -17.60 -20.46
N ILE A 188 -3.52 -16.91 -19.42
CA ILE A 188 -4.35 -15.96 -18.67
C ILE A 188 -3.68 -14.59 -18.59
N ALA A 189 -4.48 -13.56 -18.38
CA ALA A 189 -4.02 -12.24 -17.98
C ALA A 189 -4.38 -12.01 -16.51
N VAL A 190 -3.41 -11.62 -15.70
CA VAL A 190 -3.63 -11.10 -14.36
C VAL A 190 -3.55 -9.59 -14.44
N TYR A 191 -4.66 -8.93 -14.09
CA TYR A 191 -4.80 -7.48 -14.05
C TYR A 191 -4.87 -7.07 -12.58
N ASP A 192 -3.80 -6.46 -12.08
CA ASP A 192 -3.64 -6.08 -10.67
C ASP A 192 -3.56 -4.55 -10.57
N LEU A 193 -4.66 -3.92 -10.16
CA LEU A 193 -4.73 -2.50 -9.83
C LEU A 193 -4.70 -2.35 -8.31
N GLY A 194 -3.48 -2.21 -7.79
CA GLY A 194 -3.24 -2.04 -6.36
C GLY A 194 -3.53 -0.62 -5.84
N GLY A 195 -3.09 -0.35 -4.61
CA GLY A 195 -3.22 0.98 -4.02
C GLY A 195 -2.30 2.03 -4.65
N GLY A 196 -1.10 1.65 -5.06
CA GLY A 196 -0.10 2.57 -5.59
C GLY A 196 0.54 2.15 -6.92
N THR A 197 0.24 0.94 -7.41
CA THR A 197 0.77 0.41 -8.68
C THR A 197 -0.33 -0.29 -9.45
N PHE A 198 -0.19 -0.30 -10.77
CA PHE A 198 -0.95 -1.10 -11.71
C PHE A 198 0.01 -2.07 -12.41
N ASP A 199 -0.31 -3.35 -12.37
CA ASP A 199 0.47 -4.41 -13.00
C ASP A 199 -0.44 -5.32 -13.84
N VAL A 200 -0.02 -5.61 -15.08
CA VAL A 200 -0.66 -6.60 -15.94
C VAL A 200 0.36 -7.64 -16.36
N THR A 201 0.03 -8.92 -16.15
CA THR A 201 0.95 -10.03 -16.42
C THR A 201 0.23 -11.11 -17.23
N ILE A 202 0.86 -11.56 -18.30
CA ILE A 202 0.42 -12.72 -19.06
C ILE A 202 1.14 -13.95 -18.53
N LEU A 203 0.38 -14.93 -18.06
CA LEU A 203 0.85 -16.22 -17.56
C LEU A 203 0.41 -17.34 -18.50
N GLU A 204 1.31 -18.24 -18.80
CA GLU A 204 1.00 -19.56 -19.33
C GLU A 204 1.03 -20.58 -18.21
N ILE A 205 0.00 -21.40 -18.14
CA ILE A 205 -0.16 -22.45 -17.15
C ILE A 205 -0.22 -23.77 -17.91
N ASP A 206 0.67 -24.70 -17.59
CA ASP A 206 0.71 -26.04 -18.16
C ASP A 206 1.13 -27.04 -17.08
N ASP A 207 0.31 -28.05 -16.83
CA ASP A 207 0.52 -29.12 -15.83
C ASP A 207 0.99 -28.60 -14.45
N GLY A 208 0.39 -27.49 -13.98
CA GLY A 208 0.72 -26.87 -12.69
C GLY A 208 2.01 -26.02 -12.71
N LEU A 209 2.67 -25.88 -13.85
CA LEU A 209 3.77 -24.95 -14.06
C LEU A 209 3.23 -23.58 -14.50
N PHE A 210 3.71 -22.53 -13.86
CA PHE A 210 3.37 -21.14 -14.19
C PHE A 210 4.56 -20.45 -14.81
N GLU A 211 4.41 -20.00 -16.05
CA GLU A 211 5.44 -19.26 -16.78
C GLU A 211 4.96 -17.84 -17.07
N VAL A 212 5.76 -16.83 -16.67
CA VAL A 212 5.50 -15.44 -17.00
C VAL A 212 5.94 -15.17 -18.43
N LYS A 213 5.00 -14.89 -19.35
CA LYS A 213 5.30 -14.58 -20.76
C LYS A 213 5.61 -13.10 -20.97
N SER A 214 4.87 -12.22 -20.31
CA SER A 214 5.13 -10.79 -20.33
C SER A 214 4.53 -10.10 -19.12
N THR A 215 5.09 -8.97 -18.74
CA THR A 215 4.56 -8.08 -17.71
C THR A 215 4.72 -6.63 -18.13
N ASN A 216 3.75 -5.80 -17.81
CA ASN A 216 3.75 -4.37 -18.01
C ASN A 216 2.95 -3.70 -16.89
N GLY A 217 2.97 -2.37 -16.81
CA GLY A 217 2.19 -1.66 -15.79
C GLY A 217 2.62 -0.22 -15.63
N ASP A 218 2.04 0.43 -14.61
CA ASP A 218 2.38 1.79 -14.20
C ASP A 218 2.60 1.82 -12.68
N THR A 219 3.81 2.16 -12.26
CA THR A 219 4.21 2.24 -10.85
C THR A 219 3.65 3.48 -10.15
N TYR A 220 2.92 4.34 -10.86
CA TYR A 220 2.30 5.58 -10.36
C TYR A 220 0.80 5.63 -10.63
N LEU A 221 0.16 4.48 -10.81
CA LEU A 221 -1.29 4.37 -11.01
C LEU A 221 -1.86 3.38 -9.99
N GLY A 222 -2.74 3.85 -9.12
CA GLY A 222 -3.37 3.01 -8.12
C GLY A 222 -4.52 3.69 -7.39
N GLY A 223 -5.08 3.01 -6.41
CA GLY A 223 -6.22 3.48 -5.63
C GLY A 223 -5.99 4.79 -4.89
N GLU A 224 -4.73 5.11 -4.52
CA GLU A 224 -4.37 6.39 -3.88
C GLU A 224 -4.55 7.58 -4.82
N ASP A 225 -4.30 7.39 -6.13
CA ASP A 225 -4.54 8.44 -7.13
C ASP A 225 -6.05 8.71 -7.26
N PHE A 226 -6.87 7.66 -7.16
CA PHE A 226 -8.32 7.80 -7.13
C PHE A 226 -8.79 8.55 -5.89
N ASP A 227 -8.22 8.25 -4.72
CA ASP A 227 -8.49 8.97 -3.48
C ASP A 227 -8.15 10.46 -3.61
N MET A 228 -7.01 10.78 -4.21
CA MET A 228 -6.60 12.17 -4.40
C MET A 228 -7.53 12.95 -5.34
N ARG A 229 -8.12 12.32 -6.37
CA ARG A 229 -9.18 12.94 -7.20
C ARG A 229 -10.42 13.29 -6.37
N ILE A 230 -10.79 12.43 -5.43
CA ILE A 230 -11.90 12.71 -4.50
C ILE A 230 -11.53 13.84 -3.56
N VAL A 231 -10.31 13.82 -2.97
CA VAL A 231 -9.81 14.90 -2.09
C VAL A 231 -9.86 16.25 -2.79
N ASP A 232 -9.38 16.31 -4.04
CA ASP A 232 -9.40 17.54 -4.84
C ASP A 232 -10.83 18.04 -5.04
N TYR A 233 -11.72 17.15 -5.42
CA TYR A 233 -13.13 17.50 -5.59
C TYR A 233 -13.78 18.02 -4.29
N LEU A 234 -13.57 17.32 -3.17
CA LEU A 234 -14.12 17.75 -1.86
C LEU A 234 -13.58 19.11 -1.43
N ALA A 235 -12.28 19.33 -1.58
CA ALA A 235 -11.63 20.58 -1.22
C ALA A 235 -12.13 21.76 -2.09
N GLU A 236 -12.34 21.52 -3.39
CA GLU A 236 -12.87 22.52 -4.29
C GLU A 236 -14.34 22.89 -3.99
N GLU A 237 -15.20 21.88 -3.74
CA GLU A 237 -16.61 22.14 -3.38
C GLU A 237 -16.69 22.91 -2.05
N PHE A 238 -15.92 22.51 -1.04
CA PHE A 238 -15.88 23.21 0.23
C PHE A 238 -15.39 24.66 0.09
N LYS A 239 -14.36 24.87 -0.73
CA LYS A 239 -13.82 26.22 -1.00
C LYS A 239 -14.82 27.12 -1.72
N LYS A 240 -15.63 26.57 -2.64
CA LYS A 240 -16.69 27.32 -3.32
C LYS A 240 -17.77 27.79 -2.34
N GLU A 241 -18.12 26.94 -1.38
CA GLU A 241 -19.18 27.22 -0.41
C GLU A 241 -18.70 28.13 0.73
N ASN A 242 -17.50 27.89 1.28
CA ASN A 242 -17.03 28.48 2.52
C ASN A 242 -15.85 29.45 2.32
N GLY A 243 -15.26 29.54 1.14
CA GLY A 243 -14.08 30.37 0.86
C GLY A 243 -12.77 29.86 1.46
N VAL A 244 -12.77 28.68 2.12
CA VAL A 244 -11.64 28.12 2.86
C VAL A 244 -11.00 26.97 2.06
N ASP A 245 -9.68 27.03 1.91
CA ASP A 245 -8.89 26.00 1.23
C ASP A 245 -8.37 24.97 2.24
N LEU A 246 -9.07 23.82 2.34
CA LEU A 246 -8.74 22.75 3.28
C LEU A 246 -7.38 22.08 3.02
N LYS A 247 -6.83 22.19 1.81
CA LYS A 247 -5.51 21.62 1.49
C LYS A 247 -4.35 22.32 2.20
N LYS A 248 -4.56 23.55 2.69
CA LYS A 248 -3.56 24.32 3.44
C LYS A 248 -3.48 23.92 4.91
N ASP A 249 -4.49 23.24 5.43
CA ASP A 249 -4.53 22.70 6.79
C ASP A 249 -4.20 21.21 6.76
N LYS A 250 -3.07 20.84 7.37
CA LYS A 250 -2.58 19.44 7.40
C LYS A 250 -3.60 18.50 8.06
N MET A 251 -4.27 18.92 9.13
CA MET A 251 -5.26 18.09 9.81
C MET A 251 -6.51 17.90 8.97
N ALA A 252 -7.00 18.96 8.34
CA ALA A 252 -8.14 18.88 7.43
C ALA A 252 -7.81 17.98 6.22
N LEU A 253 -6.62 18.15 5.63
CA LEU A 253 -6.17 17.31 4.50
C LEU A 253 -6.09 15.82 4.88
N GLN A 254 -5.59 15.48 6.07
CA GLN A 254 -5.55 14.09 6.54
C GLN A 254 -6.97 13.52 6.64
N ARG A 255 -7.90 14.27 7.23
CA ARG A 255 -9.30 13.87 7.36
C ARG A 255 -9.98 13.72 6.00
N LEU A 256 -9.67 14.59 5.03
CA LEU A 256 -10.17 14.45 3.66
C LEU A 256 -9.65 13.17 2.98
N LYS A 257 -8.38 12.83 3.15
CA LYS A 257 -7.81 11.59 2.61
C LYS A 257 -8.50 10.34 3.16
N GLU A 258 -8.70 10.29 4.47
CA GLU A 258 -9.40 9.17 5.12
C GLU A 258 -10.86 9.08 4.65
N ALA A 259 -11.55 10.21 4.54
CA ALA A 259 -12.93 10.27 4.06
C ALA A 259 -13.05 9.87 2.57
N ALA A 260 -12.10 10.28 1.74
CA ALA A 260 -12.05 9.93 0.31
C ALA A 260 -11.84 8.43 0.11
N GLU A 261 -10.87 7.83 0.80
CA GLU A 261 -10.62 6.38 0.73
C GLU A 261 -11.85 5.59 1.19
N LYS A 262 -12.46 5.98 2.31
CA LYS A 262 -13.69 5.36 2.80
C LYS A 262 -14.82 5.45 1.78
N ALA A 263 -15.05 6.64 1.22
CA ALA A 263 -16.07 6.87 0.21
C ALA A 263 -15.84 6.03 -1.06
N LYS A 264 -14.58 5.94 -1.54
CA LYS A 264 -14.21 5.08 -2.66
C LYS A 264 -14.57 3.62 -2.38
N ILE A 265 -14.23 3.11 -1.21
CA ILE A 265 -14.53 1.72 -0.80
C ILE A 265 -16.03 1.48 -0.76
N GLU A 266 -16.81 2.38 -0.13
CA GLU A 266 -18.27 2.26 -0.04
C GLU A 266 -18.94 2.31 -1.42
N LEU A 267 -18.45 3.13 -2.34
CA LEU A 267 -18.97 3.24 -3.70
C LEU A 267 -18.67 2.02 -4.58
N SER A 268 -17.84 1.07 -4.15
CA SER A 268 -17.67 -0.23 -4.81
C SER A 268 -18.96 -1.08 -4.73
N SER A 269 -19.75 -0.92 -3.68
CA SER A 269 -21.00 -1.67 -3.46
C SER A 269 -22.26 -0.80 -3.49
N SER A 270 -22.14 0.52 -3.24
CA SER A 270 -23.26 1.47 -3.16
C SER A 270 -23.29 2.42 -4.36
N GLN A 271 -24.47 2.96 -4.68
CA GLN A 271 -24.62 3.96 -5.75
C GLN A 271 -24.28 5.38 -5.28
N GLN A 272 -24.34 5.61 -3.97
CA GLN A 272 -24.00 6.88 -3.35
C GLN A 272 -23.53 6.67 -1.92
N THR A 273 -22.72 7.60 -1.42
CA THR A 273 -22.29 7.69 -0.02
C THR A 273 -22.36 9.13 0.46
N GLU A 274 -22.45 9.33 1.76
CA GLU A 274 -22.39 10.63 2.40
C GLU A 274 -21.05 10.82 3.11
N ILE A 275 -20.38 11.90 2.77
CA ILE A 275 -19.13 12.32 3.41
C ILE A 275 -19.49 13.39 4.43
N ASN A 276 -19.37 13.05 5.72
CA ASN A 276 -19.67 13.94 6.83
C ASN A 276 -18.40 14.17 7.66
N GLN A 277 -17.92 15.42 7.65
CA GLN A 277 -16.72 15.85 8.37
C GLN A 277 -17.05 17.03 9.27
N PRO A 278 -17.53 16.78 10.51
CA PRO A 278 -17.83 17.84 11.45
C PRO A 278 -16.55 18.54 11.91
N PHE A 279 -16.62 19.86 12.15
CA PHE A 279 -15.50 20.66 12.64
C PHE A 279 -14.24 20.50 11.79
N ILE A 280 -14.39 20.53 10.46
CA ILE A 280 -13.24 20.31 9.56
C ILE A 280 -12.34 21.54 9.45
N SER A 281 -12.89 22.72 9.68
CA SER A 281 -12.17 23.99 9.66
C SER A 281 -12.89 25.05 10.51
N MET A 282 -12.32 26.27 10.56
CA MET A 282 -12.91 27.43 11.21
C MET A 282 -13.17 28.52 10.17
N ASP A 283 -14.28 29.25 10.30
CA ASP A 283 -14.54 30.43 9.50
C ASP A 283 -13.49 31.54 9.82
N PRO A 284 -12.70 31.96 8.82
CA PRO A 284 -11.67 32.98 9.05
C PRO A 284 -12.22 34.34 9.47
N ASN A 285 -13.51 34.63 9.22
CA ASN A 285 -14.14 35.90 9.49
C ASN A 285 -14.91 35.96 10.83
N GLY A 286 -15.45 34.80 11.24
CA GLY A 286 -16.34 34.75 12.41
C GLY A 286 -15.88 33.80 13.52
N GLY A 287 -14.82 32.97 13.27
CA GLY A 287 -14.31 31.99 14.23
C GLY A 287 -15.30 30.87 14.53
N GLN A 288 -16.36 30.70 13.73
CA GLN A 288 -17.32 29.62 13.89
C GLN A 288 -16.79 28.34 13.25
N PRO A 289 -17.10 27.15 13.83
CA PRO A 289 -16.72 25.88 13.23
C PRO A 289 -17.47 25.65 11.92
N LEU A 290 -16.73 25.20 10.90
CA LEU A 290 -17.26 24.81 9.61
C LEU A 290 -17.33 23.28 9.52
N HIS A 291 -18.39 22.79 8.89
CA HIS A 291 -18.67 21.38 8.71
C HIS A 291 -18.79 21.08 7.22
N MET A 292 -18.35 19.89 6.82
CA MET A 292 -18.58 19.40 5.46
C MET A 292 -19.60 18.29 5.48
N VAL A 293 -20.69 18.43 4.74
CA VAL A 293 -21.63 17.34 4.44
C VAL A 293 -21.85 17.32 2.93
N LEU A 294 -21.39 16.28 2.27
CA LEU A 294 -21.45 16.15 0.82
C LEU A 294 -21.86 14.74 0.42
N LYS A 295 -22.76 14.62 -0.55
CA LYS A 295 -23.11 13.34 -1.18
C LYS A 295 -22.26 13.11 -2.41
N LEU A 296 -21.56 11.97 -2.43
CA LEU A 296 -20.78 11.52 -3.58
C LEU A 296 -21.49 10.31 -4.22
N THR A 297 -21.73 10.38 -5.52
CA THR A 297 -22.30 9.25 -6.28
C THR A 297 -21.22 8.46 -6.98
N ARG A 298 -21.49 7.17 -7.28
CA ARG A 298 -20.61 6.34 -8.10
C ARG A 298 -20.33 6.97 -9.46
N SER A 299 -21.35 7.49 -10.14
CA SER A 299 -21.18 8.16 -11.44
C SER A 299 -20.28 9.39 -11.36
N LYS A 300 -20.32 10.12 -10.22
CA LYS A 300 -19.39 11.25 -10.02
C LYS A 300 -17.98 10.75 -9.82
N LEU A 301 -17.76 9.72 -9.00
CA LEU A 301 -16.45 9.08 -8.83
C LEU A 301 -15.90 8.61 -10.19
N GLU A 302 -16.68 7.86 -10.98
CA GLU A 302 -16.28 7.39 -12.29
C GLU A 302 -15.85 8.54 -13.22
N SER A 303 -16.56 9.67 -13.18
CA SER A 303 -16.19 10.85 -13.95
C SER A 303 -14.89 11.51 -13.49
N LEU A 304 -14.60 11.49 -12.17
CA LEU A 304 -13.37 12.07 -11.61
C LEU A 304 -12.12 11.26 -11.95
N VAL A 305 -12.27 9.95 -12.16
CA VAL A 305 -11.15 9.00 -12.35
C VAL A 305 -11.10 8.40 -13.77
N ALA A 306 -11.92 8.90 -14.70
CA ALA A 306 -12.04 8.35 -16.04
C ALA A 306 -10.70 8.32 -16.82
N ASP A 307 -9.87 9.33 -16.64
CA ASP A 307 -8.54 9.40 -17.25
C ASP A 307 -7.58 8.36 -16.62
N LEU A 308 -7.65 8.13 -15.32
CA LEU A 308 -6.85 7.11 -14.62
C LEU A 308 -7.25 5.69 -15.07
N ILE A 309 -8.56 5.43 -15.21
CA ILE A 309 -9.06 4.15 -15.73
C ILE A 309 -8.53 3.93 -17.16
N LYS A 310 -8.56 4.98 -17.99
CA LYS A 310 -8.07 4.88 -19.37
C LYS A 310 -6.57 4.55 -19.46
N GLN A 311 -5.77 4.94 -18.48
CA GLN A 311 -4.34 4.62 -18.43
C GLN A 311 -4.08 3.12 -18.21
N SER A 312 -5.02 2.39 -17.61
CA SER A 312 -4.88 0.96 -17.35
C SER A 312 -5.38 0.06 -18.49
N LEU A 313 -5.94 0.64 -19.55
CA LEU A 313 -6.43 -0.06 -20.75
C LEU A 313 -5.41 0.01 -21.89
#